data_5bf99b23c93ba9ffd457fec53395fdf2
#
_entry.id   5bf99b23c93ba9ffd457fec53395fdf2
#
_cell.length_a   1.000
_cell.length_b   1.000
_cell.length_c   1.000
_cell.angle_alpha   90.00
_cell.angle_beta   90.00
_cell.angle_gamma   90.00
#
_symmetry.space_group_name_H-M   'P 1'
#
loop_
_entity.id
_entity.type
_entity.pdbx_description
1 polymer ?
#
loop_
_entity_poly.entity_id
_entity_poly.type
_entity_poly.pdbx_seq_one_letter_code
_entity_poly.pdbx_strand_id
1 'polypeptide(L)'
;AMGDYLKALGDRDSWWFMFFYSVTFGGFLGLASTLPGYFHDQYGLNPVTAGYYTAACVFAGSLMRPLGGALADRIGGIRSLLMVYTLAAICIAAVGFHLTSAMAALGLFVVAMLSLGAGNGAVFQLVPQRFHKEIGVMTGLIGMAGGIGGFCLTAGLGAIKQSTGDYQLGLWLFASLGVLAWFGLHGVKRRWRTTWGSAAVTAARV
;
A
#
# COMPACT_ATOMS: atom_id res chain seq x y z
N ALA A 1 24.56 7.26 13.83
CA ALA A 1 23.58 6.46 14.57
C ALA A 1 22.31 7.26 14.92
N MET A 2 22.12 7.75 16.18
CA MET A 2 20.88 8.48 16.53
C MET A 2 20.72 9.79 15.74
N GLY A 3 21.81 10.50 15.48
CA GLY A 3 21.82 11.74 14.68
C GLY A 3 21.32 11.53 13.24
N ASP A 4 21.58 10.37 12.63
CA ASP A 4 21.14 10.07 11.26
C ASP A 4 19.63 9.89 11.20
N TYR A 5 19.02 9.30 12.23
CA TYR A 5 17.56 9.18 12.34
C TYR A 5 16.90 10.55 12.51
N LEU A 6 17.44 11.41 13.37
CA LEU A 6 16.92 12.77 13.57
C LEU A 6 17.02 13.60 12.30
N LYS A 7 18.11 13.48 11.56
CA LYS A 7 18.31 14.14 10.28
C LYS A 7 17.30 13.63 9.23
N ALA A 8 17.10 12.32 9.14
CA ALA A 8 16.14 11.73 8.23
C ALA A 8 14.70 12.15 8.55
N LEU A 9 14.33 12.21 9.84
CA LEU A 9 13.01 12.68 10.28
C LEU A 9 12.78 14.19 10.06
N GLY A 10 13.86 14.99 9.96
CA GLY A 10 13.78 16.40 9.58
C GLY A 10 13.50 16.65 8.10
N ASP A 11 13.67 15.64 7.25
CA ASP A 11 13.41 15.75 5.82
C ASP A 11 11.93 15.50 5.50
N ARG A 12 11.30 16.43 4.78
CA ARG A 12 9.88 16.31 4.35
C ARG A 12 9.63 15.11 3.46
N ASP A 13 10.62 14.70 2.66
CA ASP A 13 10.46 13.56 1.76
C ASP A 13 10.39 12.24 2.54
N SER A 14 11.08 12.14 3.70
CA SER A 14 10.98 10.97 4.57
C SER A 14 9.54 10.70 5.02
N TRP A 15 8.80 11.74 5.41
CA TRP A 15 7.40 11.62 5.81
C TRP A 15 6.49 11.18 4.66
N TRP A 16 6.75 11.67 3.44
CA TRP A 16 6.01 11.22 2.26
C TRP A 16 6.29 9.76 1.95
N PHE A 17 7.54 9.30 2.01
CA PHE A 17 7.87 7.89 1.80
C PHE A 17 7.26 6.99 2.88
N MET A 18 7.32 7.41 4.14
CA MET A 18 6.65 6.70 5.25
C MET A 18 5.15 6.62 5.03
N PHE A 19 4.50 7.69 4.61
CA PHE A 19 3.07 7.71 4.31
C PHE A 19 2.72 6.80 3.14
N PHE A 20 3.41 6.93 2.02
CA PHE A 20 3.14 6.08 0.85
C PHE A 20 3.32 4.60 1.15
N TYR A 21 4.36 4.25 1.89
CA TYR A 21 4.58 2.85 2.26
C TYR A 21 3.59 2.36 3.33
N SER A 22 3.15 3.21 4.23
CA SER A 22 2.10 2.84 5.19
C SER A 22 0.77 2.54 4.48
N VAL A 23 0.46 3.20 3.36
CA VAL A 23 -0.72 2.89 2.56
C VAL A 23 -0.52 1.60 1.75
N THR A 24 0.64 1.40 1.09
CA THR A 24 0.88 0.19 0.30
C THR A 24 1.13 -1.04 1.17
N PHE A 25 2.15 -1.02 2.00
CA PHE A 25 2.51 -2.16 2.85
C PHE A 25 1.58 -2.30 4.05
N GLY A 26 1.25 -1.19 4.69
CA GLY A 26 0.27 -1.20 5.78
C GLY A 26 -1.09 -1.66 5.29
N GLY A 27 -1.52 -1.20 4.11
CA GLY A 27 -2.72 -1.68 3.45
C GLY A 27 -2.70 -3.18 3.15
N PHE A 28 -1.58 -3.66 2.59
CA PHE A 28 -1.35 -5.08 2.34
C PHE A 28 -1.44 -5.92 3.62
N LEU A 29 -0.73 -5.50 4.66
CA LEU A 29 -0.67 -6.22 5.95
C LEU A 29 -2.02 -6.18 6.67
N GLY A 30 -2.67 -5.02 6.69
CA GLY A 30 -3.97 -4.84 7.32
C GLY A 30 -5.07 -5.69 6.65
N LEU A 31 -5.12 -5.73 5.32
CA LEU A 31 -6.03 -6.61 4.60
C LEU A 31 -5.71 -8.08 4.86
N ALA A 32 -4.43 -8.48 4.78
CA ALA A 32 -4.02 -9.86 5.05
C ALA A 32 -4.50 -10.35 6.41
N SER A 33 -4.49 -9.48 7.43
CA SER A 33 -4.97 -9.80 8.77
C SER A 33 -6.49 -9.82 8.90
N THR A 34 -7.21 -9.06 8.08
CA THR A 34 -8.67 -8.86 8.19
C THR A 34 -9.45 -9.80 7.28
N LEU A 35 -8.89 -10.19 6.13
CA LEU A 35 -9.59 -10.99 5.12
C LEU A 35 -10.17 -12.32 5.61
N PRO A 36 -9.51 -13.10 6.51
CA PRO A 36 -10.12 -14.33 7.00
C PRO A 36 -11.47 -14.08 7.69
N GLY A 37 -11.51 -13.07 8.56
CA GLY A 37 -12.74 -12.65 9.23
C GLY A 37 -13.77 -12.08 8.25
N TYR A 38 -13.34 -11.26 7.30
CA TYR A 38 -14.20 -10.71 6.26
C TYR A 38 -14.93 -11.81 5.46
N PHE A 39 -14.21 -12.79 4.93
CA PHE A 39 -14.83 -13.87 4.15
C PHE A 39 -15.72 -14.77 4.98
N HIS A 40 -15.34 -15.01 6.25
CA HIS A 40 -16.19 -15.76 7.16
C HIS A 40 -17.50 -15.03 7.47
N ASP A 41 -17.40 -13.77 7.88
CA ASP A 41 -18.54 -13.01 8.37
C ASP A 41 -19.49 -12.56 7.24
N GLN A 42 -18.93 -12.14 6.11
CA GLN A 42 -19.71 -11.58 4.99
C GLN A 42 -20.36 -12.66 4.12
N TYR A 43 -19.71 -13.81 3.98
CA TYR A 43 -20.15 -14.87 3.07
C TYR A 43 -20.46 -16.19 3.77
N GLY A 44 -20.30 -16.28 5.08
CA GLY A 44 -20.52 -17.51 5.84
C GLY A 44 -19.55 -18.65 5.49
N LEU A 45 -18.38 -18.31 4.92
CA LEU A 45 -17.39 -19.33 4.57
C LEU A 45 -16.80 -19.96 5.84
N ASN A 46 -16.58 -21.26 5.80
CA ASN A 46 -15.86 -21.91 6.91
C ASN A 46 -14.43 -21.35 7.04
N PRO A 47 -13.83 -21.39 8.24
CA PRO A 47 -12.52 -20.80 8.50
C PRO A 47 -11.40 -21.30 7.58
N VAL A 48 -11.45 -22.55 7.16
CA VAL A 48 -10.45 -23.16 6.26
C VAL A 48 -10.54 -22.53 4.87
N THR A 49 -11.75 -22.44 4.30
CA THR A 49 -11.98 -21.83 2.97
C THR A 49 -11.66 -20.34 2.99
N ALA A 50 -12.05 -19.60 4.05
CA ALA A 50 -11.69 -18.21 4.23
C ALA A 50 -10.16 -18.02 4.32
N GLY A 51 -9.46 -18.96 4.97
CA GLY A 51 -8.00 -19.02 5.01
C GLY A 51 -7.39 -19.22 3.61
N TYR A 52 -7.92 -20.12 2.79
CA TYR A 52 -7.44 -20.32 1.41
C TYR A 52 -7.66 -19.09 0.53
N TYR A 53 -8.80 -18.41 0.66
CA TYR A 53 -9.08 -17.18 -0.07
C TYR A 53 -8.09 -16.07 0.31
N THR A 54 -7.84 -15.94 1.61
CA THR A 54 -6.84 -14.98 2.12
C THR A 54 -5.43 -15.34 1.64
N ALA A 55 -5.05 -16.62 1.70
CA ALA A 55 -3.75 -17.08 1.23
C ALA A 55 -3.53 -16.78 -0.26
N ALA A 56 -4.56 -16.96 -1.11
CA ALA A 56 -4.48 -16.61 -2.52
C ALA A 56 -4.20 -15.11 -2.71
N CYS A 57 -4.89 -14.23 -1.96
CA CYS A 57 -4.67 -12.79 -1.99
C CYS A 57 -3.25 -12.41 -1.56
N VAL A 58 -2.80 -12.95 -0.41
CA VAL A 58 -1.49 -12.65 0.17
C VAL A 58 -0.36 -13.16 -0.73
N PHE A 59 -0.49 -14.38 -1.26
CA PHE A 59 0.48 -14.97 -2.16
C PHE A 59 0.63 -14.15 -3.45
N ALA A 60 -0.49 -13.80 -4.09
CA ALA A 60 -0.49 -12.97 -5.29
C ALA A 60 0.22 -11.63 -5.06
N GLY A 61 -0.14 -10.91 -4.00
CA GLY A 61 0.47 -9.62 -3.68
C GLY A 61 1.94 -9.73 -3.28
N SER A 62 2.34 -10.81 -2.60
CA SER A 62 3.73 -11.05 -2.21
C SER A 62 4.63 -11.28 -3.44
N LEU A 63 4.17 -12.09 -4.39
CA LEU A 63 4.89 -12.32 -5.66
C LEU A 63 5.01 -11.05 -6.51
N MET A 64 4.06 -10.15 -6.39
CA MET A 64 4.05 -8.91 -7.17
C MET A 64 5.06 -7.86 -6.69
N ARG A 65 5.63 -7.99 -5.48
CA ARG A 65 6.61 -7.03 -4.95
C ARG A 65 7.85 -6.84 -5.85
N PRO A 66 8.60 -7.89 -6.24
CA PRO A 66 9.75 -7.74 -7.12
C PRO A 66 9.34 -7.26 -8.51
N LEU A 67 8.19 -7.72 -9.02
CA LEU A 67 7.67 -7.29 -10.31
C LEU A 67 7.27 -5.82 -10.32
N GLY A 68 6.72 -5.32 -9.20
CA GLY A 68 6.41 -3.91 -9.00
C GLY A 68 7.64 -3.02 -9.02
N GLY A 69 8.75 -3.46 -8.40
CA GLY A 69 10.05 -2.80 -8.50
C GLY A 69 10.57 -2.75 -9.93
N ALA A 70 10.56 -3.88 -10.64
CA ALA A 70 10.97 -3.97 -12.03
C ALA A 70 10.09 -3.12 -12.98
N LEU A 71 8.79 -3.04 -12.71
CA LEU A 71 7.87 -2.16 -13.43
C LEU A 71 8.25 -0.68 -13.18
N ALA A 72 8.50 -0.32 -11.92
CA ALA A 72 8.92 1.02 -11.55
C ALA A 72 10.25 1.42 -12.19
N ASP A 73 11.17 0.49 -12.39
CA ASP A 73 12.42 0.73 -13.12
C ASP A 73 12.18 1.07 -14.61
N ARG A 74 11.12 0.51 -15.20
CA ARG A 74 10.81 0.72 -16.63
C ARG A 74 10.00 1.99 -16.89
N ILE A 75 8.93 2.20 -16.12
CA ILE A 75 7.97 3.29 -16.40
C ILE A 75 8.08 4.47 -15.44
N GLY A 76 8.92 4.33 -14.40
CA GLY A 76 9.11 5.30 -13.32
C GLY A 76 8.30 4.99 -12.07
N GLY A 77 8.92 5.18 -10.90
CA GLY A 77 8.31 4.86 -9.60
C GLY A 77 7.04 5.66 -9.31
N ILE A 78 7.02 6.95 -9.63
CA ILE A 78 5.84 7.81 -9.42
C ILE A 78 4.66 7.35 -10.29
N ARG A 79 4.90 7.01 -11.56
CA ARG A 79 3.83 6.52 -12.44
C ARG A 79 3.29 5.18 -11.95
N SER A 80 4.18 4.28 -11.56
CA SER A 80 3.80 2.98 -10.99
C SER A 80 2.94 3.14 -9.74
N LEU A 81 3.32 4.02 -8.81
CA LEU A 81 2.53 4.29 -7.60
C LEU A 81 1.18 4.92 -7.90
N LEU A 82 1.09 5.83 -8.86
CA LEU A 82 -0.21 6.39 -9.26
C LEU A 82 -1.16 5.32 -9.78
N MET A 83 -0.67 4.40 -10.63
CA MET A 83 -1.46 3.27 -11.12
C MET A 83 -1.89 2.35 -9.98
N VAL A 84 -0.98 2.02 -9.08
CA VAL A 84 -1.23 1.18 -7.90
C VAL A 84 -2.33 1.76 -7.02
N TYR A 85 -2.22 3.04 -6.64
CA TYR A 85 -3.24 3.66 -5.78
C TYR A 85 -4.59 3.76 -6.47
N THR A 86 -4.63 4.06 -7.76
CA THR A 86 -5.88 4.09 -8.54
C THR A 86 -6.55 2.72 -8.52
N LEU A 87 -5.80 1.68 -8.89
CA LEU A 87 -6.37 0.33 -9.02
C LEU A 87 -6.78 -0.25 -7.66
N ALA A 88 -5.92 -0.09 -6.64
CA ALA A 88 -6.25 -0.55 -5.30
C ALA A 88 -7.48 0.16 -4.73
N ALA A 89 -7.58 1.50 -4.86
CA ALA A 89 -8.72 2.27 -4.37
C ALA A 89 -10.02 1.85 -5.07
N ILE A 90 -10.01 1.66 -6.38
CA ILE A 90 -11.19 1.21 -7.13
C ILE A 90 -11.63 -0.17 -6.66
N CYS A 91 -10.72 -1.14 -6.58
CA CYS A 91 -11.06 -2.50 -6.18
C CYS A 91 -11.58 -2.58 -4.74
N ILE A 92 -10.93 -1.88 -3.80
CA ILE A 92 -11.34 -1.87 -2.39
C ILE A 92 -12.68 -1.17 -2.22
N ALA A 93 -12.90 -0.03 -2.91
CA ALA A 93 -14.19 0.65 -2.89
C ALA A 93 -15.30 -0.20 -3.47
N ALA A 94 -15.03 -0.95 -4.57
CA ALA A 94 -15.99 -1.84 -5.20
C ALA A 94 -16.44 -2.97 -4.26
N VAL A 95 -15.51 -3.55 -3.51
CA VAL A 95 -15.86 -4.57 -2.49
C VAL A 95 -16.74 -3.98 -1.39
N GLY A 96 -16.57 -2.72 -1.04
CA GLY A 96 -17.41 -2.02 -0.08
C GLY A 96 -18.89 -1.89 -0.47
N PHE A 97 -19.28 -2.18 -1.72
CA PHE A 97 -20.68 -2.18 -2.16
C PHE A 97 -21.44 -3.50 -1.91
N HIS A 98 -20.99 -4.35 -0.99
CA HIS A 98 -21.64 -5.62 -0.64
C HIS A 98 -21.88 -6.53 -1.84
N LEU A 99 -20.81 -7.02 -2.40
CA LEU A 99 -20.89 -8.00 -3.50
C LEU A 99 -21.59 -9.27 -3.03
N THR A 100 -22.50 -9.77 -3.84
CA THR A 100 -23.27 -11.00 -3.54
C THR A 100 -22.42 -12.27 -3.69
N SER A 101 -21.33 -12.20 -4.46
CA SER A 101 -20.47 -13.34 -4.75
C SER A 101 -19.13 -13.24 -4.01
N ALA A 102 -18.83 -14.23 -3.16
CA ALA A 102 -17.53 -14.36 -2.52
C ALA A 102 -16.38 -14.48 -3.54
N MET A 103 -16.62 -15.10 -4.68
CA MET A 103 -15.64 -15.23 -5.76
C MET A 103 -15.34 -13.89 -6.43
N ALA A 104 -16.35 -13.04 -6.62
CA ALA A 104 -16.16 -11.68 -7.13
C ALA A 104 -15.36 -10.82 -6.14
N ALA A 105 -15.66 -10.90 -4.86
CA ALA A 105 -14.89 -10.23 -3.80
C ALA A 105 -13.44 -10.74 -3.76
N LEU A 106 -13.24 -12.05 -3.86
CA LEU A 106 -11.89 -12.65 -3.95
C LEU A 106 -11.12 -12.06 -5.15
N GLY A 107 -11.71 -12.02 -6.32
CA GLY A 107 -11.07 -11.46 -7.52
C GLY A 107 -10.63 -10.01 -7.32
N LEU A 108 -11.50 -9.16 -6.76
CA LEU A 108 -11.17 -7.76 -6.48
C LEU A 108 -10.09 -7.62 -5.40
N PHE A 109 -10.13 -8.42 -4.34
CA PHE A 109 -9.07 -8.40 -3.34
C PHE A 109 -7.74 -8.92 -3.88
N VAL A 110 -7.74 -9.92 -4.74
CA VAL A 110 -6.51 -10.38 -5.43
C VAL A 110 -5.90 -9.22 -6.24
N VAL A 111 -6.72 -8.51 -7.03
CA VAL A 111 -6.23 -7.35 -7.81
C VAL A 111 -5.75 -6.21 -6.90
N ALA A 112 -6.47 -5.93 -5.82
CA ALA A 112 -6.04 -4.93 -4.83
C ALA A 112 -4.70 -5.31 -4.19
N MET A 113 -4.55 -6.58 -3.78
CA MET A 113 -3.32 -7.08 -3.15
C MET A 113 -2.15 -7.14 -4.13
N LEU A 114 -2.38 -7.51 -5.39
CA LEU A 114 -1.38 -7.38 -6.47
C LEU A 114 -0.91 -5.93 -6.61
N SER A 115 -1.86 -4.99 -6.63
CA SER A 115 -1.55 -3.56 -6.73
C SER A 115 -0.74 -3.07 -5.53
N LEU A 116 -1.17 -3.35 -4.31
CA LEU A 116 -0.45 -2.96 -3.09
C LEU A 116 0.94 -3.61 -3.03
N GLY A 117 1.05 -4.88 -3.44
CA GLY A 117 2.34 -5.58 -3.56
C GLY A 117 3.28 -4.91 -4.56
N ALA A 118 2.79 -4.54 -5.73
CA ALA A 118 3.55 -3.78 -6.72
C ALA A 118 3.98 -2.41 -6.16
N GLY A 119 3.10 -1.74 -5.41
CA GLY A 119 3.39 -0.48 -4.74
C GLY A 119 4.53 -0.57 -3.74
N ASN A 120 4.61 -1.68 -2.99
CA ASN A 120 5.73 -1.93 -2.09
C ASN A 120 7.07 -1.93 -2.82
N GLY A 121 7.15 -2.59 -3.97
CA GLY A 121 8.34 -2.58 -4.83
C GLY A 121 8.64 -1.20 -5.41
N ALA A 122 7.62 -0.47 -5.84
CA ALA A 122 7.77 0.86 -6.43
C ALA A 122 8.26 1.91 -5.42
N VAL A 123 7.82 1.85 -4.16
CA VAL A 123 8.35 2.74 -3.10
C VAL A 123 9.85 2.49 -2.91
N PHE A 124 10.25 1.23 -2.77
CA PHE A 124 11.67 0.88 -2.58
C PHE A 124 12.53 1.10 -3.82
N GLN A 125 11.96 1.24 -5.00
CA GLN A 125 12.66 1.71 -6.19
C GLN A 125 13.01 3.20 -6.10
N LEU A 126 12.14 4.01 -5.50
CA LEU A 126 12.35 5.45 -5.34
C LEU A 126 13.28 5.82 -4.19
N VAL A 127 13.27 5.07 -3.08
CA VAL A 127 14.04 5.36 -1.86
C VAL A 127 15.53 5.54 -2.13
N PRO A 128 16.24 4.62 -2.83
CA PRO A 128 17.66 4.78 -3.12
C PRO A 128 17.98 5.99 -4.00
N GLN A 129 17.05 6.41 -4.84
CA GLN A 129 17.24 7.58 -5.70
C GLN A 129 17.30 8.89 -4.90
N ARG A 130 16.60 8.93 -3.77
CA ARG A 130 16.54 10.12 -2.91
C ARG A 130 17.53 10.07 -1.75
N PHE A 131 17.72 8.90 -1.15
CA PHE A 131 18.46 8.72 0.11
C PHE A 131 19.63 7.75 -0.07
N HIS A 132 20.58 8.09 -0.94
CA HIS A 132 21.74 7.23 -1.23
C HIS A 132 22.61 6.94 0.00
N LYS A 133 22.85 7.95 0.82
CA LYS A 133 23.74 7.84 1.99
C LYS A 133 23.03 7.28 3.22
N GLU A 134 21.75 7.58 3.37
CA GLU A 134 20.93 7.25 4.52
C GLU A 134 19.99 6.04 4.26
N ILE A 135 20.27 5.24 3.22
CA ILE A 135 19.38 4.16 2.76
C ILE A 135 18.99 3.18 3.87
N GLY A 136 19.92 2.79 4.73
CA GLY A 136 19.65 1.87 5.84
C GLY A 136 18.69 2.45 6.87
N VAL A 137 18.89 3.72 7.24
CA VAL A 137 18.02 4.45 8.18
C VAL A 137 16.62 4.62 7.57
N MET A 138 16.55 5.03 6.31
CA MET A 138 15.29 5.24 5.61
C MET A 138 14.51 3.94 5.43
N THR A 139 15.18 2.84 5.10
CA THR A 139 14.55 1.52 5.01
C THR A 139 13.90 1.12 6.34
N GLY A 140 14.59 1.36 7.46
CA GLY A 140 14.07 1.11 8.79
C GLY A 140 12.85 1.97 9.13
N LEU A 141 12.92 3.29 8.89
CA LEU A 141 11.81 4.22 9.15
C LEU A 141 10.58 3.91 8.30
N ILE A 142 10.78 3.65 7.02
CA ILE A 142 9.70 3.30 6.08
C ILE A 142 9.06 1.96 6.47
N GLY A 143 9.88 0.96 6.83
CA GLY A 143 9.38 -0.34 7.30
C GLY A 143 8.58 -0.23 8.59
N MET A 144 9.04 0.58 9.55
CA MET A 144 8.31 0.88 10.78
C MET A 144 6.95 1.54 10.47
N ALA A 145 6.94 2.56 9.61
CA ALA A 145 5.70 3.24 9.22
C ALA A 145 4.70 2.28 8.54
N GLY A 146 5.21 1.37 7.71
CA GLY A 146 4.39 0.31 7.09
C GLY A 146 3.77 -0.62 8.13
N GLY A 147 4.53 -1.04 9.14
CA GLY A 147 4.01 -1.87 10.24
C GLY A 147 2.95 -1.15 11.07
N ILE A 148 3.19 0.11 11.42
CA ILE A 148 2.21 0.96 12.12
C ILE A 148 0.94 1.14 11.27
N GLY A 149 1.08 1.40 9.98
CA GLY A 149 -0.04 1.51 9.05
C GLY A 149 -0.89 0.24 9.01
N GLY A 150 -0.24 -0.94 8.96
CA GLY A 150 -0.92 -2.23 9.00
C GLY A 150 -1.69 -2.46 10.29
N PHE A 151 -1.08 -2.17 11.43
CA PHE A 151 -1.74 -2.23 12.73
C PHE A 151 -2.95 -1.30 12.79
N CYS A 152 -2.78 -0.03 12.40
CA CYS A 152 -3.87 0.96 12.42
C CYS A 152 -5.03 0.54 11.50
N LEU A 153 -4.75 0.00 10.32
CA LEU A 153 -5.79 -0.47 9.41
C LEU A 153 -6.52 -1.68 9.99
N THR A 154 -5.81 -2.68 10.51
CA THR A 154 -6.43 -3.87 11.11
C THR A 154 -7.30 -3.48 12.30
N ALA A 155 -6.77 -2.67 13.23
CA ALA A 155 -7.50 -2.20 14.40
C ALA A 155 -8.70 -1.33 14.01
N GLY A 156 -8.53 -0.44 13.01
CA GLY A 156 -9.59 0.42 12.50
C GLY A 156 -10.72 -0.36 11.85
N LEU A 157 -10.41 -1.31 10.98
CA LEU A 157 -11.41 -2.19 10.34
C LEU A 157 -12.15 -3.03 11.40
N GLY A 158 -11.45 -3.56 12.39
CA GLY A 158 -12.05 -4.30 13.48
C GLY A 158 -12.98 -3.45 14.35
N ALA A 159 -12.55 -2.24 14.72
CA ALA A 159 -13.36 -1.32 15.50
C ALA A 159 -14.62 -0.84 14.75
N ILE A 160 -14.49 -0.55 13.46
CA ILE A 160 -15.63 -0.16 12.62
C ILE A 160 -16.62 -1.32 12.52
N LYS A 161 -16.12 -2.54 12.26
CA LYS A 161 -16.99 -3.72 12.24
C LYS A 161 -17.72 -3.93 13.55
N GLN A 162 -17.03 -3.78 14.69
CA GLN A 162 -17.68 -3.92 16.02
C GLN A 162 -18.78 -2.87 16.25
N SER A 163 -18.58 -1.65 15.77
CA SER A 163 -19.53 -0.56 15.98
C SER A 163 -20.69 -0.53 14.98
N THR A 164 -20.43 -0.91 13.72
CA THR A 164 -21.42 -0.85 12.63
C THR A 164 -22.00 -2.22 12.25
N GLY A 165 -21.40 -3.30 12.69
CA GLY A 165 -21.73 -4.67 12.29
C GLY A 165 -21.16 -5.10 10.94
N ASP A 166 -20.40 -4.23 10.24
CA ASP A 166 -20.06 -4.34 8.85
C ASP A 166 -18.64 -3.80 8.53
N TYR A 167 -18.04 -4.27 7.48
CA TYR A 167 -16.72 -3.80 6.99
C TYR A 167 -16.81 -2.65 5.98
N GLN A 168 -17.98 -2.31 5.46
CA GLN A 168 -18.19 -1.39 4.34
C GLN A 168 -17.51 -0.04 4.56
N LEU A 169 -17.85 0.62 5.68
CA LEU A 169 -17.29 1.93 6.01
C LEU A 169 -15.76 1.88 6.13
N GLY A 170 -15.23 0.82 6.73
CA GLY A 170 -13.79 0.62 6.88
C GLY A 170 -13.08 0.47 5.54
N LEU A 171 -13.65 -0.30 4.61
CA LEU A 171 -13.13 -0.46 3.26
C LEU A 171 -13.16 0.86 2.47
N TRP A 172 -14.22 1.64 2.60
CA TRP A 172 -14.31 2.96 1.96
C TRP A 172 -13.33 3.97 2.55
N LEU A 173 -13.11 3.95 3.86
CA LEU A 173 -12.09 4.79 4.49
C LEU A 173 -10.68 4.39 4.02
N PHE A 174 -10.41 3.09 3.89
CA PHE A 174 -9.15 2.64 3.33
C PHE A 174 -8.98 3.02 1.86
N ALA A 175 -10.00 2.87 1.03
CA ALA A 175 -9.98 3.35 -0.35
C ALA A 175 -9.71 4.86 -0.42
N SER A 176 -10.29 5.64 0.50
CA SER A 176 -10.05 7.08 0.62
C SER A 176 -8.60 7.40 0.96
N LEU A 177 -7.93 6.60 1.79
CA LEU A 177 -6.49 6.74 2.04
C LEU A 177 -5.66 6.51 0.77
N GLY A 178 -6.04 5.55 -0.07
CA GLY A 178 -5.43 5.35 -1.39
C GLY A 178 -5.59 6.57 -2.29
N VAL A 179 -6.76 7.19 -2.30
CA VAL A 179 -7.04 8.43 -3.02
C VAL A 179 -6.21 9.60 -2.47
N LEU A 180 -6.10 9.72 -1.14
CA LEU A 180 -5.25 10.74 -0.50
C LEU A 180 -3.78 10.54 -0.86
N ALA A 181 -3.28 9.29 -0.89
CA ALA A 181 -1.92 8.99 -1.34
C ALA A 181 -1.71 9.37 -2.80
N TRP A 182 -2.69 9.13 -3.67
CA TRP A 182 -2.67 9.54 -5.07
C TRP A 182 -2.56 11.06 -5.22
N PHE A 183 -3.36 11.84 -4.50
CA PHE A 183 -3.26 13.31 -4.48
C PHE A 183 -1.94 13.80 -3.89
N GLY A 184 -1.49 13.20 -2.78
CA GLY A 184 -0.19 13.51 -2.17
C GLY A 184 0.97 13.28 -3.15
N LEU A 185 0.93 12.19 -3.90
CA LEU A 185 1.93 11.87 -4.91
C LEU A 185 1.92 12.88 -6.08
N HIS A 186 0.73 13.33 -6.51
CA HIS A 186 0.60 14.41 -7.48
C HIS A 186 1.22 15.72 -6.96
N GLY A 187 1.01 16.05 -5.69
CA GLY A 187 1.59 17.23 -5.06
C GLY A 187 3.12 17.22 -5.02
N VAL A 188 3.73 16.07 -4.72
CA VAL A 188 5.20 15.95 -4.64
C VAL A 188 5.87 15.68 -5.99
N LYS A 189 5.14 15.14 -6.96
CA LYS A 189 5.64 14.70 -8.28
C LYS A 189 6.52 15.75 -8.98
N ARG A 190 6.03 17.00 -9.07
CA ARG A 190 6.77 18.07 -9.73
C ARG A 190 8.06 18.39 -8.99
N ARG A 191 7.99 18.52 -7.66
CA ARG A 191 9.16 18.79 -6.81
C ARG A 191 10.19 17.67 -6.93
N TRP A 192 9.78 16.42 -6.81
CA TRP A 192 10.69 15.28 -6.87
C TRP A 192 11.39 15.17 -8.22
N ARG A 193 10.67 15.37 -9.32
CA ARG A 193 11.26 15.35 -10.66
C ARG A 193 12.26 16.48 -10.91
N THR A 194 12.07 17.63 -10.31
CA THR A 194 12.97 18.80 -10.50
C THR A 194 14.13 18.81 -9.51
N THR A 195 13.97 18.24 -8.32
CA THR A 195 14.99 18.31 -7.27
C THR A 195 15.99 17.15 -7.32
N TRP A 196 15.54 15.93 -7.55
CA TRP A 196 16.41 14.76 -7.51
C TRP A 196 16.23 13.79 -8.69
N GLY A 197 15.10 13.79 -9.34
CA GLY A 197 14.87 12.99 -10.54
C GLY A 197 15.51 13.53 -11.82
N SER A 198 15.90 14.82 -11.84
CA SER A 198 16.52 15.48 -13.01
C SER A 198 18.04 15.44 -13.01
N ALA A 199 18.67 15.15 -11.87
CA ALA A 199 20.13 15.27 -11.71
C ALA A 199 20.92 14.08 -12.28
N ALA A 200 20.27 13.05 -12.77
CA ALA A 200 20.91 11.90 -13.40
C ALA A 200 20.06 11.42 -14.57
N VAL A 201 20.63 10.65 -15.46
CA VAL A 201 20.04 9.87 -16.57
C VAL A 201 18.65 9.23 -16.25
N THR A 202 18.14 9.46 -15.10
CA THR A 202 16.98 8.85 -14.42
C THR A 202 15.73 9.73 -14.40
N ALA A 203 15.71 10.93 -14.95
CA ALA A 203 14.51 11.81 -14.95
C ALA A 203 13.25 11.15 -15.54
N ALA A 204 13.45 10.15 -16.40
CA ALA A 204 12.37 9.33 -16.93
C ALA A 204 11.89 8.23 -15.96
N ARG A 205 12.66 7.94 -14.90
CA ARG A 205 12.41 6.80 -13.98
C ARG A 205 11.85 7.22 -12.62
N VAL A 206 11.71 8.51 -12.38
CA VAL A 206 11.04 9.07 -11.20
C VAL A 206 9.54 9.25 -11.42
#